data_100404141ef16f868164b8f106e08c08
#
_entry.id   100404141ef16f868164b8f106e08c08
#
_cell.length_a   1.000
_cell.length_b   1.000
_cell.length_c   1.000
_cell.angle_alpha   90.00
_cell.angle_beta   90.00
_cell.angle_gamma   90.00
#
_symmetry.space_group_name_H-M   'P 1'
#
loop_
_entity.id
_entity.type
_entity.pdbx_description
1 polymer ?
#
loop_
_entity_poly.entity_id
_entity_poly.type
_entity_poly.pdbx_seq_one_letter_code
_entity_poly.pdbx_strand_id
1 'polypeptide(L)'
;MSKIKRIDELAKIMARLRKDGKKIVLCHGVFDLLHPGHIKHFEVAKKKGDILIVTVTQDQYVNKGPGRPIFSEQLRAESISAMECVDYVAINEWPSAVEAVKRLKPNFYVKGNDYAKKDDDLTGKICEEEEAVKSVGGVLHFTDEITFSSTSLINNFLAPYSEEVKSFFQQFKKRYTCGRVIDSLKAVKDTKVLVIGDIIIDEYHYCVGMGKSQKDNIIATKLLNEEVFAGGVLAAANHLAGFCKEVTLLSYIGAKNDYKNFIASHLKPNIKTNFYYCKDALTVVKRRFVDPNFLNKLFEICYMEEANHLPVSIENKIYEYLDSHLKEFDMVLVTDFGHGMLTPRLIKILCKKAKFLCVNVQTNSANLGFNLITKFTRADYICIDEPEIRLACHDKFSNLEKLIVEISRKIGCEKIIITRGHKGSLAYSKKDGFVEIPVFSKEIVDRVGAGDAFFSVTSPCIYKNTPVEMVGFIGNAVGAMKVMIVGNRSSVEPVPLFKYITTLLK
;
A
#
# COMPACT_ATOMS: atom_id res chain seq x y z
N MET A 1 -12.42 41.12 -5.97
CA MET A 1 -12.14 39.99 -6.88
C MET A 1 -11.73 38.76 -6.06
N SER A 2 -12.13 37.56 -6.41
CA SER A 2 -11.73 36.35 -5.68
C SER A 2 -10.22 36.18 -5.72
N LYS A 3 -9.60 35.90 -4.55
CA LYS A 3 -8.17 35.57 -4.44
C LYS A 3 -7.83 34.21 -5.03
N ILE A 4 -8.82 33.30 -5.13
CA ILE A 4 -8.65 31.96 -5.71
C ILE A 4 -8.67 32.05 -7.22
N LYS A 5 -7.62 31.54 -7.86
CA LYS A 5 -7.39 31.59 -9.31
C LYS A 5 -6.81 30.28 -9.83
N ARG A 6 -7.01 29.99 -11.12
CA ARG A 6 -6.26 28.90 -11.77
C ARG A 6 -4.81 29.29 -11.99
N ILE A 7 -3.91 28.33 -11.97
CA ILE A 7 -2.46 28.59 -12.11
C ILE A 7 -2.13 29.33 -13.41
N ASP A 8 -2.80 29.00 -14.53
CA ASP A 8 -2.57 29.67 -15.82
C ASP A 8 -3.01 31.15 -15.79
N GLU A 9 -4.08 31.46 -15.09
CA GLU A 9 -4.53 32.85 -14.87
C GLU A 9 -3.53 33.60 -13.98
N LEU A 10 -3.07 32.96 -12.87
CA LEU A 10 -2.05 33.52 -12.02
C LEU A 10 -0.74 33.77 -12.76
N ALA A 11 -0.32 32.87 -13.63
CA ALA A 11 0.91 33.04 -14.40
C ALA A 11 0.87 34.34 -15.24
N LYS A 12 -0.27 34.67 -15.84
CA LYS A 12 -0.46 35.93 -16.59
C LYS A 12 -0.43 37.14 -15.67
N ILE A 13 -1.09 37.07 -14.50
CA ILE A 13 -1.08 38.12 -13.50
C ILE A 13 0.35 38.35 -12.98
N MET A 14 1.07 37.27 -12.65
CA MET A 14 2.44 37.38 -12.13
C MET A 14 3.41 37.91 -13.18
N ALA A 15 3.23 37.59 -14.45
CA ALA A 15 4.04 38.14 -15.52
C ALA A 15 3.89 39.67 -15.62
N ARG A 16 2.70 40.20 -15.38
CA ARG A 16 2.44 41.66 -15.35
C ARG A 16 3.08 42.28 -14.09
N LEU A 17 2.83 41.74 -12.91
CA LEU A 17 3.33 42.29 -11.66
C LEU A 17 4.88 42.27 -11.60
N ARG A 18 5.55 41.33 -12.21
CA ARG A 18 7.01 41.34 -12.34
C ARG A 18 7.51 42.48 -13.20
N LYS A 19 6.79 42.81 -14.29
CA LYS A 19 7.14 44.00 -15.10
C LYS A 19 7.03 45.28 -14.30
N ASP A 20 6.10 45.32 -13.31
CA ASP A 20 5.92 46.42 -12.38
C ASP A 20 6.92 46.37 -11.20
N GLY A 21 7.95 45.51 -11.27
CA GLY A 21 9.01 45.38 -10.26
C GLY A 21 8.63 44.65 -8.97
N LYS A 22 7.45 44.04 -8.92
CA LYS A 22 6.95 43.31 -7.73
C LYS A 22 7.66 41.97 -7.52
N LYS A 23 8.08 41.69 -6.30
CA LYS A 23 8.66 40.46 -5.85
C LYS A 23 7.56 39.43 -5.48
N ILE A 24 7.61 38.25 -6.09
CA ILE A 24 6.63 37.17 -5.93
C ILE A 24 7.17 36.12 -4.97
N VAL A 25 6.37 35.77 -3.97
CA VAL A 25 6.62 34.71 -2.99
C VAL A 25 5.64 33.60 -3.23
N LEU A 26 6.10 32.35 -3.21
CA LEU A 26 5.27 31.15 -3.35
C LEU A 26 5.44 30.26 -2.11
N CYS A 27 4.33 29.85 -1.50
CA CYS A 27 4.24 28.75 -0.55
C CYS A 27 3.47 27.60 -1.18
N HIS A 28 3.87 26.36 -0.91
CA HIS A 28 3.14 25.16 -1.37
C HIS A 28 3.04 24.13 -0.26
N GLY A 29 1.85 23.54 -0.10
CA GLY A 29 1.63 22.51 0.89
C GLY A 29 0.21 21.91 0.86
N VAL A 30 -0.04 20.94 1.74
CA VAL A 30 -1.37 20.32 1.91
C VAL A 30 -2.30 21.26 2.68
N PHE A 31 -1.84 21.86 3.78
CA PHE A 31 -2.61 22.77 4.64
C PHE A 31 -3.97 22.22 5.07
N ASP A 32 -3.99 20.94 5.53
CA ASP A 32 -5.23 20.19 5.80
C ASP A 32 -6.06 20.83 6.92
N LEU A 33 -5.43 21.10 8.08
CA LEU A 33 -6.02 21.85 9.17
C LEU A 33 -5.17 23.10 9.41
N LEU A 34 -5.74 24.29 9.17
CA LEU A 34 -5.05 25.53 9.44
C LEU A 34 -4.90 25.75 10.96
N HIS A 35 -3.71 26.16 11.37
CA HIS A 35 -3.34 26.43 12.75
C HIS A 35 -2.38 27.61 12.83
N PRO A 36 -2.11 28.17 14.03
CA PRO A 36 -1.24 29.35 14.19
C PRO A 36 0.12 29.23 13.50
N GLY A 37 0.72 28.03 13.43
CA GLY A 37 1.98 27.82 12.70
C GLY A 37 1.88 28.11 11.20
N HIS A 38 0.78 27.75 10.54
CA HIS A 38 0.57 28.10 9.13
C HIS A 38 0.38 29.62 8.95
N ILE A 39 -0.36 30.26 9.87
CA ILE A 39 -0.55 31.71 9.83
C ILE A 39 0.80 32.42 9.91
N LYS A 40 1.63 32.05 10.89
CA LYS A 40 2.98 32.59 11.06
C LYS A 40 3.87 32.34 9.84
N HIS A 41 3.84 31.10 9.31
CA HIS A 41 4.56 30.76 8.08
C HIS A 41 4.20 31.73 6.92
N PHE A 42 2.92 31.98 6.69
CA PHE A 42 2.48 32.88 5.63
C PHE A 42 2.84 34.34 5.92
N GLU A 43 2.74 34.79 7.17
CA GLU A 43 3.17 36.15 7.56
C GLU A 43 4.66 36.35 7.31
N VAL A 44 5.51 35.37 7.65
CA VAL A 44 6.97 35.44 7.39
C VAL A 44 7.27 35.36 5.91
N ALA A 45 6.58 34.46 5.18
CA ALA A 45 6.72 34.40 3.74
C ALA A 45 6.34 35.71 3.06
N LYS A 46 5.23 36.35 3.47
CA LYS A 46 4.78 37.64 2.94
C LYS A 46 5.83 38.76 3.10
N LYS A 47 6.59 38.77 4.19
CA LYS A 47 7.65 39.77 4.43
C LYS A 47 8.84 39.65 3.45
N LYS A 48 8.95 38.55 2.68
CA LYS A 48 10.02 38.35 1.69
C LYS A 48 9.74 39.01 0.34
N GLY A 49 8.49 39.40 0.08
CA GLY A 49 8.13 40.06 -1.17
C GLY A 49 6.79 40.76 -1.14
N ASP A 50 6.40 41.30 -2.27
CA ASP A 50 5.21 42.14 -2.40
C ASP A 50 3.93 41.30 -2.53
N ILE A 51 4.01 40.12 -3.17
CA ILE A 51 2.87 39.26 -3.51
C ILE A 51 3.12 37.88 -2.96
N LEU A 52 2.23 37.41 -2.10
CA LEU A 52 2.23 36.02 -1.60
C LEU A 52 1.19 35.19 -2.32
N ILE A 53 1.64 34.13 -2.98
CA ILE A 53 0.82 33.08 -3.57
C ILE A 53 0.92 31.85 -2.70
N VAL A 54 -0.21 31.20 -2.41
CA VAL A 54 -0.22 29.90 -1.76
C VAL A 54 -0.85 28.89 -2.72
N THR A 55 -0.13 27.80 -3.00
CA THR A 55 -0.68 26.69 -3.78
C THR A 55 -0.98 25.50 -2.87
N VAL A 56 -2.19 24.93 -3.04
CA VAL A 56 -2.72 23.83 -2.23
C VAL A 56 -2.56 22.53 -3.01
N THR A 57 -2.01 21.50 -2.38
CA THR A 57 -1.93 20.16 -2.98
C THR A 57 -3.33 19.59 -3.21
N GLN A 58 -3.62 19.11 -4.42
CA GLN A 58 -4.89 18.47 -4.78
C GLN A 58 -5.11 17.21 -3.95
N ASP A 59 -6.37 16.89 -3.62
CA ASP A 59 -6.72 15.79 -2.70
C ASP A 59 -6.14 14.45 -3.15
N GLN A 60 -6.19 14.15 -4.44
CA GLN A 60 -5.63 12.90 -5.02
C GLN A 60 -4.12 12.72 -4.83
N TYR A 61 -3.38 13.81 -4.54
CA TYR A 61 -1.93 13.76 -4.30
C TYR A 61 -1.56 13.84 -2.82
N VAL A 62 -2.54 13.86 -1.91
CA VAL A 62 -2.30 13.87 -0.47
C VAL A 62 -2.03 12.44 0.03
N ASN A 63 -0.78 12.12 0.27
CA ASN A 63 -0.33 10.80 0.72
C ASN A 63 -0.09 10.79 2.25
N LYS A 64 -1.15 11.01 3.05
CA LYS A 64 -1.06 11.00 4.53
C LYS A 64 -1.81 9.84 5.18
N GLY A 65 -2.28 8.89 4.36
CA GLY A 65 -3.04 7.72 4.78
C GLY A 65 -4.55 7.91 4.73
N PRO A 66 -5.31 6.86 5.10
CA PRO A 66 -6.78 6.87 5.10
C PRO A 66 -7.37 8.05 5.88
N GLY A 67 -8.50 8.60 5.39
CA GLY A 67 -9.17 9.75 6.02
C GLY A 67 -8.42 11.08 5.90
N ARG A 68 -7.45 11.20 4.99
CA ARG A 68 -6.71 12.44 4.72
C ARG A 68 -6.73 12.83 3.25
N PRO A 69 -6.92 14.13 2.94
CA PRO A 69 -7.12 15.25 3.85
C PRO A 69 -8.51 15.25 4.49
N ILE A 70 -8.70 15.95 5.62
CA ILE A 70 -10.01 16.12 6.28
C ILE A 70 -10.87 17.10 5.48
N PHE A 71 -10.25 18.20 5.02
CA PHE A 71 -10.93 19.20 4.21
C PHE A 71 -10.55 19.07 2.74
N SER A 72 -11.56 19.14 1.86
CA SER A 72 -11.34 19.11 0.41
C SER A 72 -10.42 20.25 -0.02
N GLU A 73 -9.73 20.07 -1.15
CA GLU A 73 -8.84 21.09 -1.73
C GLU A 73 -9.52 22.44 -1.89
N GLN A 74 -10.83 22.47 -2.19
CA GLN A 74 -11.60 23.68 -2.32
C GLN A 74 -11.75 24.40 -0.97
N LEU A 75 -12.17 23.69 0.08
CA LEU A 75 -12.33 24.26 1.43
C LEU A 75 -10.99 24.74 2.01
N ARG A 76 -9.90 24.02 1.72
CA ARG A 76 -8.55 24.40 2.13
C ARG A 76 -8.11 25.69 1.42
N ALA A 77 -8.39 25.81 0.12
CA ALA A 77 -8.10 27.01 -0.67
C ALA A 77 -8.94 28.21 -0.20
N GLU A 78 -10.22 28.01 0.10
CA GLU A 78 -11.10 29.04 0.65
C GLU A 78 -10.61 29.58 1.99
N SER A 79 -10.27 28.67 2.92
CA SER A 79 -9.76 29.03 4.25
C SER A 79 -8.46 29.85 4.16
N ILE A 80 -7.54 29.46 3.25
CA ILE A 80 -6.30 30.21 3.03
C ILE A 80 -6.57 31.57 2.39
N SER A 81 -7.53 31.64 1.46
CA SER A 81 -7.87 32.89 0.77
C SER A 81 -8.45 33.96 1.69
N ALA A 82 -9.05 33.54 2.82
CA ALA A 82 -9.55 34.44 3.85
C ALA A 82 -8.47 35.13 4.66
N MET A 83 -7.20 34.66 4.57
CA MET A 83 -6.09 35.27 5.29
C MET A 83 -5.67 36.60 4.66
N GLU A 84 -5.46 37.62 5.48
CA GLU A 84 -5.08 38.98 5.03
C GLU A 84 -3.72 38.99 4.32
N CYS A 85 -2.74 38.23 4.86
CA CYS A 85 -1.37 38.19 4.34
C CYS A 85 -1.24 37.45 2.99
N VAL A 86 -2.28 36.73 2.54
CA VAL A 86 -2.27 35.97 1.28
C VAL A 86 -2.95 36.75 0.17
N ASP A 87 -2.25 36.99 -0.93
CA ASP A 87 -2.79 37.74 -2.05
C ASP A 87 -3.55 36.86 -3.05
N TYR A 88 -3.01 35.66 -3.33
CA TYR A 88 -3.61 34.69 -4.25
C TYR A 88 -3.49 33.25 -3.75
N VAL A 89 -4.46 32.43 -4.12
CA VAL A 89 -4.48 31.00 -3.84
C VAL A 89 -4.76 30.25 -5.14
N ALA A 90 -4.12 29.09 -5.34
CA ALA A 90 -4.46 28.18 -6.41
C ALA A 90 -4.41 26.72 -5.94
N ILE A 91 -5.23 25.87 -6.54
CA ILE A 91 -5.12 24.42 -6.40
C ILE A 91 -4.04 23.95 -7.38
N ASN A 92 -3.07 23.19 -6.88
CA ASN A 92 -1.96 22.67 -7.67
C ASN A 92 -2.36 21.36 -8.35
N GLU A 93 -2.45 21.35 -9.66
CA GLU A 93 -2.93 20.23 -10.48
C GLU A 93 -1.89 19.11 -10.66
N TRP A 94 -0.70 19.22 -10.06
CA TRP A 94 0.41 18.26 -10.20
C TRP A 94 0.81 17.66 -8.84
N PRO A 95 1.48 16.49 -8.86
CA PRO A 95 1.89 15.80 -7.64
C PRO A 95 3.01 16.50 -6.85
N SER A 96 3.65 17.52 -7.42
CA SER A 96 4.67 18.37 -6.77
C SER A 96 4.50 19.84 -7.16
N ALA A 97 5.24 20.75 -6.52
CA ALA A 97 5.19 22.18 -6.85
C ALA A 97 6.01 22.53 -8.10
N VAL A 98 6.76 21.61 -8.70
CA VAL A 98 7.70 21.85 -9.81
C VAL A 98 7.05 22.63 -10.95
N GLU A 99 5.89 22.18 -11.46
CA GLU A 99 5.20 22.85 -12.54
C GLU A 99 4.60 24.20 -12.14
N ALA A 100 4.06 24.31 -10.93
CA ALA A 100 3.60 25.60 -10.40
C ALA A 100 4.74 26.61 -10.29
N VAL A 101 5.92 26.20 -9.82
CA VAL A 101 7.13 27.04 -9.76
C VAL A 101 7.55 27.49 -11.16
N LYS A 102 7.64 26.59 -12.13
CA LYS A 102 8.01 26.92 -13.51
C LYS A 102 7.06 27.93 -14.17
N ARG A 103 5.75 27.80 -13.91
CA ARG A 103 4.71 28.69 -14.46
C ARG A 103 4.63 30.03 -13.75
N LEU A 104 4.65 30.02 -12.41
CA LEU A 104 4.51 31.20 -11.58
C LEU A 104 5.82 31.99 -11.45
N LYS A 105 6.98 31.36 -11.63
CA LYS A 105 8.33 31.94 -11.55
C LYS A 105 8.52 32.85 -10.32
N PRO A 106 8.43 32.29 -9.10
CA PRO A 106 8.56 33.09 -7.89
C PRO A 106 10.00 33.58 -7.68
N ASN A 107 10.17 34.76 -7.09
CA ASN A 107 11.46 35.22 -6.61
C ASN A 107 11.91 34.45 -5.37
N PHE A 108 10.92 34.10 -4.50
CA PHE A 108 11.16 33.31 -3.29
C PHE A 108 10.17 32.16 -3.21
N TYR A 109 10.70 30.96 -3.01
CA TYR A 109 9.91 29.77 -2.68
C TYR A 109 10.13 29.47 -1.21
N VAL A 110 9.05 29.49 -0.40
CA VAL A 110 9.16 29.42 1.05
C VAL A 110 8.54 28.12 1.56
N LYS A 111 9.32 27.38 2.33
CA LYS A 111 8.94 26.11 2.98
C LYS A 111 9.09 26.21 4.51
N GLY A 112 8.37 25.35 5.23
CA GLY A 112 8.59 25.16 6.67
C GLY A 112 9.93 24.48 6.98
N ASN A 113 10.44 24.68 8.18
CA ASN A 113 11.74 24.13 8.62
C ASN A 113 11.77 22.58 8.64
N ASP A 114 10.62 21.93 8.71
CA ASP A 114 10.50 20.46 8.59
C ASP A 114 11.17 19.89 7.31
N TYR A 115 11.45 20.74 6.33
CA TYR A 115 12.08 20.39 5.04
C TYR A 115 13.54 20.88 4.93
N ALA A 116 14.10 21.50 5.96
CA ALA A 116 15.46 22.05 5.92
C ALA A 116 16.55 20.96 5.87
N LYS A 117 16.29 19.80 6.48
CA LYS A 117 17.17 18.65 6.38
C LYS A 117 16.76 17.80 5.19
N LYS A 118 17.58 17.82 4.12
CA LYS A 118 17.31 17.05 2.89
C LYS A 118 17.18 15.54 3.13
N ASP A 119 17.86 15.00 4.13
CA ASP A 119 17.81 13.61 4.52
C ASP A 119 16.45 13.20 5.14
N ASP A 120 15.68 14.15 5.64
CA ASP A 120 14.33 13.94 6.18
C ASP A 120 13.25 14.01 5.10
N ASP A 121 13.56 14.41 3.86
CA ASP A 121 12.61 14.39 2.75
C ASP A 121 12.44 12.96 2.18
N LEU A 122 11.46 12.25 2.71
CA LEU A 122 11.09 10.90 2.28
C LEU A 122 10.71 10.78 0.79
N THR A 123 10.50 11.90 0.10
CA THR A 123 10.02 11.94 -1.29
C THR A 123 11.10 12.31 -2.30
N GLY A 124 12.19 12.91 -1.88
CA GLY A 124 13.20 13.50 -2.75
C GLY A 124 12.70 14.73 -3.54
N LYS A 125 11.44 15.13 -3.37
CA LYS A 125 10.81 16.22 -4.14
C LYS A 125 11.36 17.59 -3.83
N ILE A 126 11.92 17.80 -2.64
CA ILE A 126 12.51 19.10 -2.28
C ILE A 126 13.70 19.44 -3.19
N CYS A 127 14.48 18.44 -3.61
CA CYS A 127 15.58 18.65 -4.54
C CYS A 127 15.06 19.05 -5.92
N GLU A 128 14.02 18.39 -6.44
CA GLU A 128 13.40 18.73 -7.71
C GLU A 128 12.75 20.11 -7.69
N GLU A 129 12.10 20.47 -6.55
CA GLU A 129 11.50 21.80 -6.35
C GLU A 129 12.58 22.87 -6.25
N GLU A 130 13.70 22.60 -5.55
CA GLU A 130 14.85 23.52 -5.48
C GLU A 130 15.48 23.77 -6.85
N GLU A 131 15.67 22.72 -7.66
CA GLU A 131 16.16 22.86 -9.03
C GLU A 131 15.20 23.67 -9.90
N ALA A 132 13.88 23.41 -9.78
CA ALA A 132 12.87 24.19 -10.50
C ALA A 132 12.91 25.67 -10.12
N VAL A 133 13.05 25.99 -8.82
CA VAL A 133 13.17 27.38 -8.33
C VAL A 133 14.42 28.06 -8.90
N LYS A 134 15.57 27.39 -8.85
CA LYS A 134 16.83 27.90 -9.42
C LYS A 134 16.72 28.13 -10.94
N SER A 135 16.04 27.22 -11.65
CA SER A 135 15.86 27.33 -13.12
C SER A 135 15.07 28.58 -13.54
N VAL A 136 14.27 29.13 -12.65
CA VAL A 136 13.49 30.37 -12.92
C VAL A 136 14.10 31.63 -12.26
N GLY A 137 15.31 31.51 -11.69
CA GLY A 137 16.02 32.60 -11.04
C GLY A 137 15.52 32.94 -9.62
N GLY A 138 14.76 32.06 -9.01
CA GLY A 138 14.25 32.18 -7.65
C GLY A 138 15.19 31.60 -6.58
N VAL A 139 14.85 31.84 -5.31
CA VAL A 139 15.58 31.36 -4.14
C VAL A 139 14.66 30.59 -3.21
N LEU A 140 15.12 29.40 -2.74
CA LEU A 140 14.43 28.63 -1.72
C LEU A 140 14.77 29.18 -0.32
N HIS A 141 13.73 29.40 0.50
CA HIS A 141 13.84 29.83 1.89
C HIS A 141 13.11 28.87 2.83
N PHE A 142 13.65 28.68 4.03
CA PHE A 142 12.98 27.97 5.13
C PHE A 142 12.58 28.95 6.23
N THR A 143 11.43 28.69 6.88
CA THR A 143 10.95 29.49 8.01
C THR A 143 11.23 28.76 9.31
N ASP A 144 11.82 29.46 10.32
CA ASP A 144 12.22 28.88 11.60
C ASP A 144 11.12 28.94 12.68
N GLU A 145 9.86 28.84 12.30
CA GLU A 145 8.77 29.08 13.24
C GLU A 145 8.27 27.84 13.97
N ILE A 146 7.50 28.12 15.08
CA ILE A 146 6.97 27.14 16.05
C ILE A 146 6.31 25.96 15.32
N THR A 147 6.84 24.77 15.50
CA THR A 147 6.35 23.52 14.93
C THR A 147 5.05 23.04 15.57
N PHE A 148 3.94 23.67 15.22
CA PHE A 148 2.63 23.02 15.37
C PHE A 148 2.42 22.13 14.14
N SER A 149 2.18 20.84 14.35
CA SER A 149 1.86 19.91 13.25
C SER A 149 0.35 19.73 13.17
N SER A 150 -0.26 20.09 12.02
CA SER A 150 -1.67 19.73 11.73
C SER A 150 -1.93 18.26 12.00
N THR A 151 -0.98 17.40 11.64
CA THR A 151 -1.06 15.96 11.87
C THR A 151 -1.18 15.62 13.35
N SER A 152 -0.37 16.26 14.22
CA SER A 152 -0.45 16.04 15.66
C SER A 152 -1.78 16.54 16.24
N LEU A 153 -2.25 17.73 15.81
CA LEU A 153 -3.55 18.24 16.25
C LEU A 153 -4.70 17.32 15.82
N ILE A 154 -4.68 16.85 14.59
CA ILE A 154 -5.70 15.94 14.10
C ILE A 154 -5.63 14.60 14.84
N ASN A 155 -4.45 14.02 15.01
CA ASN A 155 -4.28 12.74 15.72
C ASN A 155 -4.73 12.81 17.18
N ASN A 156 -4.49 13.94 17.86
CA ASN A 156 -4.84 14.08 19.28
C ASN A 156 -6.30 14.49 19.52
N PHE A 157 -6.88 15.32 18.64
CA PHE A 157 -8.17 15.96 18.91
C PHE A 157 -9.28 15.59 17.90
N LEU A 158 -8.94 15.21 16.66
CA LEU A 158 -9.92 14.96 15.61
C LEU A 158 -9.79 13.55 14.99
N ALA A 159 -8.76 12.78 15.36
CA ALA A 159 -8.54 11.48 14.76
C ALA A 159 -9.64 10.48 15.13
N PRO A 160 -10.10 9.67 14.17
CA PRO A 160 -11.12 8.65 14.36
C PRO A 160 -10.59 7.40 15.09
N TYR A 161 -9.44 7.51 15.76
CA TYR A 161 -8.84 6.37 16.46
C TYR A 161 -9.54 6.07 17.78
N SER A 162 -9.80 4.80 18.05
CA SER A 162 -10.27 4.35 19.35
C SER A 162 -9.21 4.58 20.44
N GLU A 163 -9.62 4.62 21.70
CA GLU A 163 -8.68 4.76 22.82
C GLU A 163 -7.66 3.61 22.87
N GLU A 164 -8.05 2.41 22.44
CA GLU A 164 -7.17 1.26 22.29
C GLU A 164 -6.02 1.55 21.29
N VAL A 165 -6.34 2.09 20.12
CA VAL A 165 -5.34 2.45 19.09
C VAL A 165 -4.42 3.57 19.57
N LYS A 166 -4.97 4.58 20.24
CA LYS A 166 -4.18 5.67 20.84
C LYS A 166 -3.21 5.15 21.89
N SER A 167 -3.70 4.28 22.78
CA SER A 167 -2.87 3.65 23.82
C SER A 167 -1.75 2.81 23.21
N PHE A 168 -2.07 2.02 22.18
CA PHE A 168 -1.07 1.25 21.44
C PHE A 168 0.01 2.17 20.84
N PHE A 169 -0.35 3.25 20.14
CA PHE A 169 0.61 4.17 19.56
C PHE A 169 1.49 4.83 20.64
N GLN A 170 0.93 5.22 21.78
CA GLN A 170 1.72 5.80 22.87
C GLN A 170 2.77 4.82 23.41
N GLN A 171 2.41 3.54 23.57
CA GLN A 171 3.33 2.50 24.04
C GLN A 171 4.36 2.16 22.97
N PHE A 172 3.95 2.07 21.72
CA PHE A 172 4.82 1.78 20.58
C PHE A 172 5.88 2.87 20.39
N LYS A 173 5.49 4.16 20.47
CA LYS A 173 6.41 5.32 20.37
C LYS A 173 7.50 5.32 21.46
N LYS A 174 7.22 4.78 22.66
CA LYS A 174 8.25 4.66 23.72
C LYS A 174 9.34 3.65 23.37
N ARG A 175 9.05 2.66 22.53
CA ARG A 175 9.96 1.58 22.14
C ARG A 175 10.63 1.81 20.78
N TYR A 176 9.91 2.43 19.85
CA TYR A 176 10.34 2.57 18.47
C TYR A 176 10.12 3.98 17.95
N THR A 177 11.18 4.60 17.44
CA THR A 177 11.09 5.89 16.76
C THR A 177 10.55 5.69 15.33
N CYS A 178 9.92 6.71 14.75
CA CYS A 178 9.47 6.70 13.35
C CYS A 178 10.62 6.37 12.39
N GLY A 179 11.81 6.98 12.60
CA GLY A 179 13.00 6.71 11.79
C GLY A 179 13.37 5.23 11.80
N ARG A 180 13.40 4.58 12.98
CA ARG A 180 13.73 3.15 13.10
C ARG A 180 12.76 2.26 12.32
N VAL A 181 11.44 2.58 12.30
CA VAL A 181 10.44 1.83 11.52
C VAL A 181 10.70 1.99 10.03
N ILE A 182 10.97 3.22 9.57
CA ILE A 182 11.26 3.50 8.16
C ILE A 182 12.59 2.86 7.73
N ASP A 183 13.61 2.89 8.58
CA ASP A 183 14.91 2.29 8.28
C ASP A 183 14.82 0.77 8.15
N SER A 184 13.95 0.11 8.95
CA SER A 184 13.72 -1.34 8.79
C SER A 184 13.07 -1.68 7.44
N LEU A 185 12.19 -0.81 6.91
CA LEU A 185 11.62 -0.94 5.57
C LEU A 185 12.64 -0.62 4.45
N LYS A 186 13.57 0.30 4.67
CA LYS A 186 14.64 0.60 3.71
C LYS A 186 15.69 -0.52 3.65
N ALA A 187 15.95 -1.18 4.78
CA ALA A 187 16.95 -2.25 4.91
C ALA A 187 16.63 -3.50 4.08
N VAL A 188 15.37 -3.68 3.63
CA VAL A 188 14.98 -4.84 2.81
C VAL A 188 15.36 -4.70 1.34
N LYS A 189 15.80 -3.53 0.90
CA LYS A 189 15.99 -3.14 -0.50
C LYS A 189 16.83 -4.12 -1.32
N ASP A 190 17.90 -4.62 -0.77
CA ASP A 190 18.86 -5.48 -1.48
C ASP A 190 18.61 -6.98 -1.26
N THR A 191 17.44 -7.35 -0.72
CA THR A 191 17.02 -8.74 -0.56
C THR A 191 16.61 -9.33 -1.90
N LYS A 192 17.18 -10.49 -2.28
CA LYS A 192 16.83 -11.24 -3.48
C LYS A 192 15.70 -12.22 -3.16
N VAL A 193 14.55 -12.02 -3.78
CA VAL A 193 13.35 -12.76 -3.44
C VAL A 193 12.83 -13.58 -4.61
N LEU A 194 12.56 -14.87 -4.36
CA LEU A 194 11.73 -15.70 -5.22
C LEU A 194 10.29 -15.67 -4.70
N VAL A 195 9.36 -15.23 -5.55
CA VAL A 195 7.92 -15.30 -5.28
C VAL A 195 7.33 -16.45 -6.09
N ILE A 196 6.63 -17.35 -5.41
CA ILE A 196 6.02 -18.53 -6.06
C ILE A 196 4.58 -18.71 -5.57
N GLY A 197 3.64 -18.96 -6.48
CA GLY A 197 2.23 -19.17 -6.15
C GLY A 197 1.32 -19.16 -7.36
N ASP A 198 0.01 -19.15 -7.10
CA ASP A 198 -1.01 -19.21 -8.15
C ASP A 198 -1.26 -17.82 -8.75
N ILE A 199 -1.25 -17.73 -10.08
CA ILE A 199 -1.71 -16.54 -10.81
C ILE A 199 -3.24 -16.50 -10.73
N ILE A 200 -3.78 -15.35 -10.36
CA ILE A 200 -5.21 -15.05 -10.37
C ILE A 200 -5.43 -13.77 -11.14
N ILE A 201 -6.38 -13.78 -12.06
CA ILE A 201 -6.90 -12.60 -12.71
C ILE A 201 -8.20 -12.23 -12.02
N ASP A 202 -8.25 -11.06 -11.39
CA ASP A 202 -9.45 -10.54 -10.75
C ASP A 202 -10.19 -9.62 -11.73
N GLU A 203 -11.42 -9.96 -12.10
CA GLU A 203 -12.26 -9.14 -12.95
C GLU A 203 -13.43 -8.56 -12.14
N TYR A 204 -13.62 -7.26 -12.20
CA TYR A 204 -14.74 -6.55 -11.58
C TYR A 204 -15.69 -6.07 -12.66
N HIS A 205 -16.88 -6.62 -12.68
CA HIS A 205 -17.98 -6.24 -13.56
C HIS A 205 -18.96 -5.38 -12.75
N TYR A 206 -18.91 -4.08 -12.96
CA TYR A 206 -19.78 -3.13 -12.27
C TYR A 206 -21.19 -3.18 -12.85
N CYS A 207 -22.17 -3.58 -12.03
CA CYS A 207 -23.52 -3.84 -12.45
C CYS A 207 -24.55 -3.08 -11.60
N VAL A 208 -25.60 -2.61 -12.22
CA VAL A 208 -26.78 -2.04 -11.55
C VAL A 208 -27.98 -2.96 -11.71
N GLY A 209 -28.70 -3.21 -10.61
CA GLY A 209 -29.92 -4.02 -10.65
C GLY A 209 -31.03 -3.34 -11.46
N MET A 210 -31.67 -4.10 -12.36
CA MET A 210 -32.84 -3.69 -13.12
C MET A 210 -34.18 -4.22 -12.55
N GLY A 211 -34.05 -5.01 -11.46
CA GLY A 211 -35.20 -5.65 -10.84
C GLY A 211 -35.33 -7.15 -11.20
N LYS A 212 -36.45 -7.75 -10.82
CA LYS A 212 -36.77 -9.16 -11.09
C LYS A 212 -37.09 -9.38 -12.56
N SER A 213 -36.52 -10.44 -13.17
CA SER A 213 -36.95 -10.88 -14.50
C SER A 213 -38.44 -11.23 -14.51
N GLN A 214 -39.11 -10.90 -15.60
CA GLN A 214 -40.54 -11.23 -15.75
C GLN A 214 -40.77 -12.72 -16.04
N LYS A 215 -39.76 -13.41 -16.61
CA LYS A 215 -39.86 -14.82 -17.02
C LYS A 215 -39.35 -15.80 -15.98
N ASP A 216 -38.30 -15.42 -15.26
CA ASP A 216 -37.63 -16.30 -14.33
C ASP A 216 -37.45 -15.62 -12.96
N ASN A 217 -37.28 -16.42 -11.90
CA ASN A 217 -37.04 -15.92 -10.55
C ASN A 217 -35.57 -15.51 -10.30
N ILE A 218 -35.06 -14.64 -11.16
CA ILE A 218 -33.70 -14.13 -11.11
C ILE A 218 -33.71 -12.59 -11.08
N ILE A 219 -32.62 -12.03 -10.58
CA ILE A 219 -32.37 -10.57 -10.64
C ILE A 219 -31.67 -10.27 -11.97
N ALA A 220 -32.29 -9.41 -12.79
CA ALA A 220 -31.66 -8.88 -13.98
C ALA A 220 -30.75 -7.70 -13.61
N THR A 221 -29.55 -7.68 -14.16
CA THR A 221 -28.57 -6.61 -13.95
C THR A 221 -28.04 -6.08 -15.27
N LYS A 222 -27.71 -4.78 -15.31
CA LYS A 222 -27.07 -4.13 -16.46
C LYS A 222 -25.60 -3.90 -16.14
N LEU A 223 -24.71 -4.41 -16.99
CA LEU A 223 -23.29 -4.09 -16.94
C LEU A 223 -23.08 -2.62 -17.31
N LEU A 224 -22.30 -1.90 -16.50
CA LEU A 224 -21.93 -0.50 -16.72
C LEU A 224 -20.49 -0.38 -17.20
N ASN A 225 -19.55 -1.07 -16.54
CA ASN A 225 -18.13 -1.03 -16.80
C ASN A 225 -17.46 -2.29 -16.28
N GLU A 226 -16.22 -2.53 -16.68
CA GLU A 226 -15.39 -3.62 -16.20
C GLU A 226 -13.95 -3.16 -15.94
N GLU A 227 -13.30 -3.76 -14.96
CA GLU A 227 -11.89 -3.59 -14.66
C GLU A 227 -11.25 -4.96 -14.44
N VAL A 228 -10.00 -5.08 -14.85
CA VAL A 228 -9.21 -6.32 -14.71
C VAL A 228 -7.96 -6.02 -13.88
N PHE A 229 -7.66 -6.86 -12.91
CA PHE A 229 -6.54 -6.68 -12.00
C PHE A 229 -5.63 -7.90 -11.95
N ALA A 230 -4.33 -7.65 -11.78
CA ALA A 230 -3.32 -8.68 -11.53
C ALA A 230 -3.39 -9.10 -10.05
N GLY A 231 -4.04 -10.22 -9.77
CA GLY A 231 -4.26 -10.77 -8.43
C GLY A 231 -3.32 -11.94 -8.10
N GLY A 232 -3.56 -12.55 -6.94
CA GLY A 232 -2.78 -13.68 -6.46
C GLY A 232 -1.29 -13.37 -6.35
N VAL A 233 -0.46 -14.26 -6.87
CA VAL A 233 1.01 -14.11 -6.83
C VAL A 233 1.50 -12.86 -7.57
N LEU A 234 0.76 -12.36 -8.58
CA LEU A 234 1.10 -11.14 -9.30
C LEU A 234 1.00 -9.91 -8.40
N ALA A 235 -0.07 -9.82 -7.61
CA ALA A 235 -0.26 -8.75 -6.64
C ALA A 235 0.84 -8.78 -5.57
N ALA A 236 1.13 -9.97 -5.03
CA ALA A 236 2.20 -10.16 -4.04
C ALA A 236 3.57 -9.71 -4.58
N ALA A 237 3.91 -10.12 -5.81
CA ALA A 237 5.15 -9.72 -6.46
C ALA A 237 5.22 -8.20 -6.68
N ASN A 238 4.13 -7.56 -7.11
CA ASN A 238 4.07 -6.12 -7.31
C ASN A 238 4.24 -5.33 -5.99
N HIS A 239 3.61 -5.76 -4.89
CA HIS A 239 3.84 -5.16 -3.57
C HIS A 239 5.31 -5.27 -3.17
N LEU A 240 5.89 -6.47 -3.28
CA LEU A 240 7.27 -6.74 -2.89
C LEU A 240 8.28 -5.95 -3.73
N ALA A 241 8.05 -5.83 -5.04
CA ALA A 241 8.92 -5.11 -5.97
C ALA A 241 8.98 -3.60 -5.71
N GLY A 242 8.07 -3.04 -4.93
CA GLY A 242 8.17 -1.67 -4.41
C GLY A 242 9.28 -1.52 -3.36
N PHE A 243 9.59 -2.58 -2.63
CA PHE A 243 10.53 -2.54 -1.50
C PHE A 243 11.85 -3.26 -1.79
N CYS A 244 11.83 -4.34 -2.59
CA CYS A 244 13.01 -5.13 -2.95
C CYS A 244 13.40 -4.88 -4.41
N LYS A 245 14.71 -4.72 -4.69
CA LYS A 245 15.22 -4.46 -6.05
C LYS A 245 15.17 -5.67 -6.97
N GLU A 246 15.39 -6.87 -6.43
CA GLU A 246 15.46 -8.11 -7.19
C GLU A 246 14.33 -9.06 -6.78
N VAL A 247 13.29 -9.12 -7.58
CA VAL A 247 12.15 -10.02 -7.40
C VAL A 247 12.06 -10.94 -8.61
N THR A 248 12.09 -12.24 -8.37
CA THR A 248 11.83 -13.26 -9.40
C THR A 248 10.48 -13.89 -9.12
N LEU A 249 9.61 -13.88 -10.10
CA LEU A 249 8.27 -14.46 -10.04
C LEU A 249 8.21 -15.78 -10.81
N LEU A 250 7.95 -16.86 -10.10
CA LEU A 250 7.83 -18.21 -10.63
C LEU A 250 6.37 -18.68 -10.54
N SER A 251 5.77 -18.98 -11.69
CA SER A 251 4.42 -19.52 -11.75
C SER A 251 4.15 -20.21 -13.09
N TYR A 252 2.92 -20.68 -13.31
CA TYR A 252 2.47 -21.14 -14.62
C TYR A 252 1.30 -20.28 -15.13
N ILE A 253 1.14 -20.26 -16.44
CA ILE A 253 0.04 -19.59 -17.14
C ILE A 253 -0.70 -20.65 -17.96
N GLY A 254 -2.01 -20.70 -17.83
CA GLY A 254 -2.86 -21.52 -18.69
C GLY A 254 -2.97 -20.91 -20.09
N ALA A 255 -2.86 -21.77 -21.12
CA ALA A 255 -2.90 -21.31 -22.50
C ALA A 255 -4.30 -21.33 -23.13
N LYS A 256 -5.32 -21.90 -22.45
CA LYS A 256 -6.72 -21.88 -22.92
C LYS A 256 -7.34 -20.47 -22.90
N ASN A 257 -6.87 -19.61 -22.00
CA ASN A 257 -7.23 -18.19 -21.93
C ASN A 257 -5.93 -17.39 -21.80
N ASP A 258 -5.60 -16.61 -22.82
CA ASP A 258 -4.31 -15.93 -22.90
C ASP A 258 -4.33 -14.56 -22.19
N TYR A 259 -3.74 -14.52 -20.98
CA TYR A 259 -3.50 -13.29 -20.22
C TYR A 259 -2.03 -12.83 -20.26
N LYS A 260 -1.19 -13.39 -21.14
CA LYS A 260 0.24 -13.11 -21.17
C LYS A 260 0.56 -11.61 -21.30
N ASN A 261 -0.06 -10.95 -22.27
CA ASN A 261 0.16 -9.53 -22.50
C ASN A 261 -0.36 -8.66 -21.35
N PHE A 262 -1.52 -9.01 -20.82
CA PHE A 262 -2.09 -8.36 -19.63
C PHE A 262 -1.12 -8.47 -18.44
N ILE A 263 -0.65 -9.68 -18.13
CA ILE A 263 0.28 -9.91 -17.01
C ILE A 263 1.56 -9.10 -17.22
N ALA A 264 2.15 -9.14 -18.42
CA ALA A 264 3.39 -8.43 -18.71
C ALA A 264 3.26 -6.90 -18.52
N SER A 265 2.11 -6.32 -18.89
CA SER A 265 1.84 -4.89 -18.77
C SER A 265 1.51 -4.43 -17.33
N HIS A 266 1.14 -5.36 -16.43
CA HIS A 266 0.74 -5.06 -15.06
C HIS A 266 1.80 -5.44 -14.00
N LEU A 267 2.94 -5.96 -14.41
CA LEU A 267 4.07 -6.22 -13.53
C LEU A 267 5.05 -5.05 -13.52
N LYS A 268 5.64 -4.77 -12.36
CA LYS A 268 6.69 -3.76 -12.23
C LYS A 268 7.94 -4.16 -13.01
N PRO A 269 8.69 -3.19 -13.58
CA PRO A 269 9.85 -3.47 -14.45
C PRO A 269 11.00 -4.24 -13.81
N ASN A 270 11.10 -4.20 -12.46
CA ASN A 270 12.13 -4.91 -11.69
C ASN A 270 11.74 -6.34 -11.30
N ILE A 271 10.61 -6.87 -11.81
CA ILE A 271 10.20 -8.25 -11.62
C ILE A 271 10.71 -9.09 -12.79
N LYS A 272 11.58 -10.06 -12.50
CA LYS A 272 12.00 -11.08 -13.45
C LYS A 272 10.97 -12.22 -13.45
N THR A 273 10.40 -12.52 -14.60
CA THR A 273 9.37 -13.56 -14.70
C THR A 273 9.94 -14.87 -15.19
N ASN A 274 9.56 -15.97 -14.57
CA ASN A 274 9.82 -17.34 -15.01
C ASN A 274 8.48 -18.08 -15.09
N PHE A 275 7.81 -17.98 -16.23
CA PHE A 275 6.49 -18.57 -16.46
C PHE A 275 6.56 -19.82 -17.31
N TYR A 276 5.85 -20.85 -16.86
CA TYR A 276 5.64 -22.09 -17.60
C TYR A 276 4.24 -22.11 -18.21
N TYR A 277 4.15 -22.38 -19.51
CA TYR A 277 2.86 -22.41 -20.21
C TYR A 277 2.25 -23.80 -20.20
N CYS A 278 1.03 -23.90 -19.66
CA CYS A 278 0.26 -25.14 -19.63
C CYS A 278 -0.83 -25.11 -20.70
N LYS A 279 -0.66 -25.91 -21.77
CA LYS A 279 -1.56 -25.91 -22.95
C LYS A 279 -3.01 -26.27 -22.60
N ASP A 280 -3.19 -27.17 -21.64
CA ASP A 280 -4.48 -27.76 -21.31
C ASP A 280 -5.11 -27.18 -20.04
N ALA A 281 -4.55 -26.09 -19.50
CA ALA A 281 -5.08 -25.42 -18.32
C ALA A 281 -5.61 -24.00 -18.63
N LEU A 282 -6.50 -23.54 -17.76
CA LEU A 282 -6.92 -22.14 -17.67
C LEU A 282 -5.99 -21.38 -16.71
N THR A 283 -5.68 -20.13 -17.02
CA THR A 283 -5.30 -19.17 -15.98
C THR A 283 -6.53 -18.89 -15.12
N VAL A 284 -6.39 -18.96 -13.80
CA VAL A 284 -7.54 -18.75 -12.89
C VAL A 284 -8.06 -17.32 -13.03
N VAL A 285 -9.36 -17.19 -13.29
CA VAL A 285 -10.06 -15.90 -13.33
C VAL A 285 -11.16 -15.90 -12.27
N LYS A 286 -11.19 -14.86 -11.44
CA LYS A 286 -12.25 -14.59 -10.47
C LYS A 286 -13.02 -13.37 -10.90
N ARG A 287 -14.17 -13.59 -11.56
CA ARG A 287 -15.05 -12.53 -12.04
C ARG A 287 -16.08 -12.18 -10.99
N ARG A 288 -15.99 -10.97 -10.43
CA ARG A 288 -16.89 -10.45 -9.42
C ARG A 288 -17.86 -9.45 -10.02
N PHE A 289 -19.15 -9.65 -9.77
CA PHE A 289 -20.19 -8.70 -10.12
C PHE A 289 -20.38 -7.75 -8.92
N VAL A 290 -20.21 -6.46 -9.16
CA VAL A 290 -20.06 -5.44 -8.11
C VAL A 290 -21.08 -4.32 -8.29
N ASP A 291 -21.80 -3.95 -7.23
CA ASP A 291 -22.59 -2.72 -7.20
C ASP A 291 -21.62 -1.52 -7.12
N PRO A 292 -21.65 -0.59 -8.10
CA PRO A 292 -20.70 0.52 -8.12
C PRO A 292 -20.92 1.56 -7.02
N ASN A 293 -22.15 1.65 -6.44
CA ASN A 293 -22.46 2.68 -5.45
C ASN A 293 -21.76 2.40 -4.11
N PHE A 294 -21.72 1.13 -3.70
CA PHE A 294 -21.18 0.72 -2.41
C PHE A 294 -20.02 -0.28 -2.53
N LEU A 295 -19.61 -0.63 -3.76
CA LEU A 295 -18.61 -1.67 -4.07
C LEU A 295 -18.94 -3.04 -3.43
N ASN A 296 -20.23 -3.29 -3.18
CA ASN A 296 -20.71 -4.56 -2.67
C ASN A 296 -20.63 -5.62 -3.76
N LYS A 297 -19.94 -6.73 -3.45
CA LYS A 297 -19.86 -7.89 -4.33
C LYS A 297 -21.18 -8.65 -4.27
N LEU A 298 -21.85 -8.79 -5.40
CA LEU A 298 -23.14 -9.46 -5.53
C LEU A 298 -22.93 -10.98 -5.58
N PHE A 299 -22.04 -11.44 -6.46
CA PHE A 299 -21.60 -12.82 -6.59
C PHE A 299 -20.30 -12.91 -7.38
N GLU A 300 -19.69 -14.09 -7.41
CA GLU A 300 -18.43 -14.37 -8.08
C GLU A 300 -18.58 -15.59 -8.98
N ILE A 301 -18.00 -15.54 -10.19
CA ILE A 301 -17.83 -16.68 -11.07
C ILE A 301 -16.33 -16.98 -11.14
N CYS A 302 -15.96 -18.22 -10.80
CA CYS A 302 -14.60 -18.71 -10.90
C CYS A 302 -14.40 -19.51 -12.18
N TYR A 303 -13.47 -19.07 -13.03
CA TYR A 303 -13.01 -19.84 -14.19
C TYR A 303 -11.71 -20.54 -13.79
N MET A 304 -11.81 -21.85 -13.58
CA MET A 304 -10.71 -22.72 -13.17
C MET A 304 -11.02 -24.15 -13.54
N GLU A 305 -10.00 -24.99 -13.60
CA GLU A 305 -10.19 -26.44 -13.85
C GLU A 305 -10.67 -27.14 -12.55
N GLU A 306 -11.51 -28.17 -12.68
CA GLU A 306 -11.98 -28.96 -11.52
C GLU A 306 -10.82 -29.74 -10.87
N ALA A 307 -9.92 -30.30 -11.67
CA ALA A 307 -8.71 -30.98 -11.22
C ALA A 307 -7.51 -30.07 -11.34
N ASN A 308 -7.26 -29.29 -10.29
CA ASN A 308 -6.10 -28.39 -10.22
C ASN A 308 -4.80 -29.18 -10.02
N HIS A 309 -4.38 -29.92 -11.03
CA HIS A 309 -3.11 -30.65 -11.01
C HIS A 309 -2.17 -30.04 -12.06
N LEU A 310 -1.06 -29.53 -11.58
CA LEU A 310 0.03 -29.13 -12.46
C LEU A 310 0.49 -30.35 -13.27
N PRO A 311 0.51 -30.30 -14.61
CA PRO A 311 0.98 -31.42 -15.42
C PRO A 311 2.40 -31.84 -15.01
N VAL A 312 2.66 -33.12 -14.94
CA VAL A 312 3.95 -33.70 -14.49
C VAL A 312 5.13 -33.11 -15.27
N SER A 313 4.96 -32.85 -16.56
CA SER A 313 6.01 -32.23 -17.41
C SER A 313 6.35 -30.81 -17.00
N ILE A 314 5.38 -30.04 -16.54
CA ILE A 314 5.57 -28.66 -16.03
C ILE A 314 6.12 -28.72 -14.60
N GLU A 315 5.58 -29.58 -13.75
CA GLU A 315 6.10 -29.80 -12.40
C GLU A 315 7.60 -30.17 -12.42
N ASN A 316 8.02 -31.07 -13.32
CA ASN A 316 9.43 -31.43 -13.47
C ASN A 316 10.31 -30.22 -13.79
N LYS A 317 9.91 -29.39 -14.75
CA LYS A 317 10.65 -28.17 -15.12
C LYS A 317 10.76 -27.18 -13.96
N ILE A 318 9.67 -26.99 -13.24
CA ILE A 318 9.65 -26.13 -12.04
C ILE A 318 10.54 -26.69 -10.94
N TYR A 319 10.46 -28.02 -10.72
CA TYR A 319 11.32 -28.70 -9.76
C TYR A 319 12.81 -28.55 -10.09
N GLU A 320 13.21 -28.77 -11.33
CA GLU A 320 14.59 -28.60 -11.82
C GLU A 320 15.08 -27.18 -11.64
N TYR A 321 14.23 -26.19 -11.96
CA TYR A 321 14.53 -24.80 -11.72
C TYR A 321 14.76 -24.52 -10.23
N LEU A 322 13.85 -24.95 -9.36
CA LEU A 322 13.98 -24.78 -7.92
C LEU A 322 15.23 -25.49 -7.39
N ASP A 323 15.50 -26.73 -7.85
CA ASP A 323 16.64 -27.51 -7.41
C ASP A 323 17.97 -26.80 -7.71
N SER A 324 18.06 -26.15 -8.85
CA SER A 324 19.27 -25.48 -9.33
C SER A 324 19.44 -24.08 -8.75
N HIS A 325 18.35 -23.30 -8.60
CA HIS A 325 18.45 -21.85 -8.36
C HIS A 325 18.02 -21.39 -6.95
N LEU A 326 17.38 -22.25 -6.11
CA LEU A 326 16.91 -21.82 -4.78
C LEU A 326 18.01 -21.18 -3.91
N LYS A 327 19.27 -21.62 -4.10
CA LYS A 327 20.42 -21.10 -3.33
C LYS A 327 20.81 -19.64 -3.71
N GLU A 328 20.33 -19.14 -4.85
CA GLU A 328 20.61 -17.77 -5.31
C GLU A 328 19.76 -16.74 -4.59
N PHE A 329 18.62 -17.16 -4.02
CA PHE A 329 17.68 -16.30 -3.33
C PHE A 329 17.97 -16.25 -1.83
N ASP A 330 17.78 -15.07 -1.27
CA ASP A 330 17.86 -14.85 0.18
C ASP A 330 16.59 -15.36 0.87
N MET A 331 15.45 -15.17 0.21
CA MET A 331 14.12 -15.48 0.74
C MET A 331 13.22 -16.04 -0.38
N VAL A 332 12.37 -17.00 -0.01
CA VAL A 332 11.26 -17.49 -0.83
C VAL A 332 9.95 -17.06 -0.20
N LEU A 333 9.10 -16.42 -0.98
CA LEU A 333 7.76 -16.00 -0.59
C LEU A 333 6.73 -16.87 -1.34
N VAL A 334 5.96 -17.63 -0.58
CA VAL A 334 4.93 -18.56 -1.11
C VAL A 334 3.55 -17.95 -0.87
N THR A 335 2.78 -17.74 -1.95
CA THR A 335 1.36 -17.41 -1.90
C THR A 335 0.55 -18.55 -2.49
N ASP A 336 -0.01 -19.37 -1.64
CA ASP A 336 -0.67 -20.61 -2.00
C ASP A 336 -2.19 -20.47 -1.89
N PHE A 337 -2.84 -20.25 -3.01
CA PHE A 337 -4.30 -20.15 -3.10
C PHE A 337 -5.00 -21.49 -3.36
N GLY A 338 -4.23 -22.58 -3.47
CA GLY A 338 -4.75 -23.92 -3.69
C GLY A 338 -5.30 -24.14 -5.10
N HIS A 339 -4.76 -23.44 -6.09
CA HIS A 339 -5.13 -23.58 -7.50
C HIS A 339 -4.12 -24.42 -8.31
N GLY A 340 -3.30 -25.25 -7.62
CA GLY A 340 -2.50 -26.30 -8.24
C GLY A 340 -1.03 -26.01 -8.45
N MET A 341 -0.55 -24.76 -8.27
CA MET A 341 0.88 -24.44 -8.41
C MET A 341 1.75 -25.15 -7.38
N LEU A 342 1.29 -25.25 -6.15
CA LEU A 342 2.05 -25.81 -5.02
C LEU A 342 1.72 -27.28 -4.82
N THR A 343 2.39 -28.17 -5.61
CA THR A 343 2.27 -29.62 -5.43
C THR A 343 3.04 -30.11 -4.18
N PRO A 344 2.71 -31.27 -3.62
CA PRO A 344 3.46 -31.84 -2.49
C PRO A 344 4.97 -31.97 -2.75
N ARG A 345 5.35 -32.28 -4.00
CA ARG A 345 6.76 -32.38 -4.41
C ARG A 345 7.47 -31.04 -4.39
N LEU A 346 6.80 -29.97 -4.89
CA LEU A 346 7.35 -28.61 -4.89
C LEU A 346 7.41 -28.04 -3.47
N ILE A 347 6.40 -28.30 -2.64
CA ILE A 347 6.43 -27.92 -1.21
C ILE A 347 7.62 -28.58 -0.51
N LYS A 348 7.86 -29.88 -0.75
CA LYS A 348 8.96 -30.61 -0.13
C LYS A 348 10.34 -30.02 -0.47
N ILE A 349 10.58 -29.64 -1.73
CA ILE A 349 11.88 -29.02 -2.10
C ILE A 349 12.02 -27.61 -1.52
N LEU A 350 10.95 -26.81 -1.47
CA LEU A 350 10.95 -25.50 -0.83
C LEU A 350 11.27 -25.61 0.65
N CYS A 351 10.57 -26.48 1.39
CA CYS A 351 10.84 -26.73 2.81
C CYS A 351 12.28 -27.21 3.05
N LYS A 352 12.86 -28.01 2.15
CA LYS A 352 14.21 -28.56 2.30
C LYS A 352 15.33 -27.58 1.95
N LYS A 353 15.17 -26.78 0.88
CA LYS A 353 16.29 -26.03 0.25
C LYS A 353 16.20 -24.51 0.39
N ALA A 354 15.04 -23.93 0.65
CA ALA A 354 14.94 -22.48 0.81
C ALA A 354 15.77 -22.00 2.00
N LYS A 355 16.59 -20.95 1.84
CA LYS A 355 17.36 -20.35 2.93
C LYS A 355 16.43 -19.76 3.99
N PHE A 356 15.44 -19.02 3.55
CA PHE A 356 14.39 -18.44 4.38
C PHE A 356 13.03 -18.60 3.67
N LEU A 357 12.06 -19.24 4.29
CA LEU A 357 10.79 -19.60 3.71
C LEU A 357 9.64 -18.87 4.40
N CYS A 358 8.99 -17.95 3.68
CA CYS A 358 7.78 -17.27 4.10
C CYS A 358 6.57 -17.92 3.42
N VAL A 359 5.54 -18.23 4.18
CA VAL A 359 4.38 -18.96 3.67
C VAL A 359 3.07 -18.27 4.06
N ASN A 360 2.24 -18.04 3.04
CA ASN A 360 0.83 -17.72 3.17
C ASN A 360 0.05 -18.83 2.44
N VAL A 361 -0.94 -19.40 3.10
CA VAL A 361 -1.84 -20.41 2.51
C VAL A 361 -3.26 -19.92 2.72
N GLN A 362 -3.96 -19.65 1.63
CA GLN A 362 -5.32 -19.16 1.68
C GLN A 362 -6.35 -20.27 1.46
N THR A 363 -7.37 -20.26 2.29
CA THR A 363 -8.59 -21.03 2.08
C THR A 363 -9.60 -20.15 1.35
N ASN A 364 -10.20 -20.69 0.28
CA ASN A 364 -11.22 -20.00 -0.50
C ASN A 364 -12.43 -20.92 -0.77
N SER A 365 -13.45 -20.40 -1.46
CA SER A 365 -14.70 -21.13 -1.72
C SER A 365 -14.49 -22.45 -2.46
N ALA A 366 -13.43 -22.56 -3.29
CA ALA A 366 -13.15 -23.75 -4.08
C ALA A 366 -12.43 -24.86 -3.29
N ASN A 367 -11.77 -24.51 -2.16
CA ASN A 367 -10.93 -25.46 -1.43
C ASN A 367 -11.10 -25.37 0.11
N LEU A 368 -12.27 -24.94 0.56
CA LEU A 368 -12.56 -24.74 1.99
C LEU A 368 -12.20 -25.98 2.82
N GLY A 369 -11.24 -25.80 3.74
CA GLY A 369 -10.76 -26.87 4.61
C GLY A 369 -9.76 -27.85 3.99
N PHE A 370 -9.46 -27.76 2.69
CA PHE A 370 -8.51 -28.65 2.02
C PHE A 370 -7.13 -28.00 1.78
N ASN A 371 -7.07 -26.67 1.65
CA ASN A 371 -5.81 -25.96 1.47
C ASN A 371 -5.35 -25.37 2.81
N LEU A 372 -4.53 -26.10 3.55
CA LEU A 372 -4.14 -25.78 4.91
C LEU A 372 -2.63 -25.57 5.04
N ILE A 373 -2.23 -24.67 5.94
CA ILE A 373 -0.81 -24.40 6.23
C ILE A 373 -0.06 -25.65 6.70
N THR A 374 -0.74 -26.62 7.27
CA THR A 374 -0.17 -27.87 7.79
C THR A 374 0.40 -28.81 6.73
N LYS A 375 0.21 -28.53 5.45
CA LYS A 375 0.89 -29.24 4.35
C LYS A 375 2.38 -28.88 4.23
N PHE A 376 2.80 -27.75 4.83
CA PHE A 376 4.20 -27.37 4.94
C PHE A 376 4.81 -27.97 6.20
N THR A 377 5.99 -28.57 6.06
CA THR A 377 6.72 -29.22 7.18
C THR A 377 7.74 -28.27 7.84
N ARG A 378 8.01 -27.13 7.21
CA ARG A 378 8.87 -26.07 7.71
C ARG A 378 8.44 -24.73 7.11
N ALA A 379 8.49 -23.67 7.92
CA ALA A 379 8.48 -22.28 7.47
C ALA A 379 9.29 -21.44 8.48
N ASP A 380 9.87 -20.34 8.02
CA ASP A 380 10.57 -19.38 8.90
C ASP A 380 9.63 -18.22 9.29
N TYR A 381 8.63 -17.97 8.47
CA TYR A 381 7.55 -17.02 8.73
C TYR A 381 6.22 -17.50 8.14
N ILE A 382 5.17 -17.43 8.93
CA ILE A 382 3.79 -17.71 8.51
C ILE A 382 2.95 -16.46 8.73
N CYS A 383 2.17 -16.07 7.71
CA CYS A 383 1.14 -15.05 7.83
C CYS A 383 -0.13 -15.57 7.16
N ILE A 384 -1.15 -15.85 7.97
CA ILE A 384 -2.48 -16.34 7.54
C ILE A 384 -3.57 -15.63 8.34
N ASP A 385 -4.83 -15.81 7.96
CA ASP A 385 -5.93 -15.23 8.70
C ASP A 385 -6.45 -16.12 9.86
N GLU A 386 -7.31 -15.54 10.72
CA GLU A 386 -7.87 -16.28 11.86
C GLU A 386 -8.74 -17.48 11.42
N PRO A 387 -9.63 -17.40 10.42
CA PRO A 387 -10.32 -18.57 9.87
C PRO A 387 -9.39 -19.70 9.41
N GLU A 388 -8.29 -19.35 8.73
CA GLU A 388 -7.34 -20.33 8.17
C GLU A 388 -6.59 -21.11 9.25
N ILE A 389 -6.14 -20.45 10.31
CA ILE A 389 -5.48 -21.17 11.42
C ILE A 389 -6.49 -22.04 12.18
N ARG A 390 -7.73 -21.58 12.35
CA ARG A 390 -8.78 -22.39 12.98
C ARG A 390 -9.10 -23.66 12.19
N LEU A 391 -9.17 -23.54 10.87
CA LEU A 391 -9.31 -24.70 9.98
C LEU A 391 -8.09 -25.63 10.05
N ALA A 392 -6.88 -25.08 10.08
CA ALA A 392 -5.64 -25.87 10.15
C ALA A 392 -5.49 -26.67 11.45
N CYS A 393 -6.06 -26.19 12.55
CA CYS A 393 -6.10 -26.87 13.84
C CYS A 393 -7.41 -27.66 14.08
N HIS A 394 -8.38 -27.58 13.16
CA HIS A 394 -9.74 -28.12 13.34
C HIS A 394 -10.39 -27.67 14.66
N ASP A 395 -10.09 -26.44 15.09
CA ASP A 395 -10.55 -25.87 16.35
C ASP A 395 -11.15 -24.48 16.18
N LYS A 396 -12.47 -24.40 16.29
CA LYS A 396 -13.24 -23.16 16.10
C LYS A 396 -13.23 -22.25 17.32
N PHE A 397 -13.03 -22.76 18.54
CA PHE A 397 -13.38 -22.08 19.77
C PHE A 397 -12.21 -21.78 20.70
N SER A 398 -11.11 -22.50 20.61
CA SER A 398 -9.94 -22.25 21.47
C SER A 398 -9.33 -20.85 21.30
N ASN A 399 -8.62 -20.42 22.32
CA ASN A 399 -7.84 -19.20 22.27
C ASN A 399 -6.83 -19.25 21.11
N LEU A 400 -6.73 -18.16 20.36
CA LEU A 400 -5.89 -18.06 19.18
C LEU A 400 -4.40 -18.27 19.50
N GLU A 401 -3.93 -17.81 20.67
CA GLU A 401 -2.54 -18.04 21.11
C GLU A 401 -2.20 -19.53 21.21
N LYS A 402 -3.14 -20.36 21.73
CA LYS A 402 -2.99 -21.81 21.80
C LYS A 402 -2.81 -22.41 20.39
N LEU A 403 -3.65 -21.97 19.44
CA LEU A 403 -3.59 -22.45 18.05
C LEU A 403 -2.27 -22.04 17.37
N ILE A 404 -1.80 -20.83 17.62
CA ILE A 404 -0.51 -20.35 17.11
C ILE A 404 0.65 -21.21 17.63
N VAL A 405 0.66 -21.51 18.94
CA VAL A 405 1.71 -22.37 19.53
C VAL A 405 1.66 -23.78 18.97
N GLU A 406 0.46 -24.33 18.72
CA GLU A 406 0.30 -25.63 18.07
C GLU A 406 0.90 -25.65 16.67
N ILE A 407 0.52 -24.69 15.81
CA ILE A 407 1.07 -24.57 14.45
C ILE A 407 2.58 -24.31 14.48
N SER A 408 3.05 -23.43 15.40
CA SER A 408 4.48 -23.16 15.60
C SER A 408 5.28 -24.44 15.86
N ARG A 409 4.79 -25.30 16.74
CA ARG A 409 5.43 -26.59 17.06
C ARG A 409 5.35 -27.59 15.89
N LYS A 410 4.18 -27.68 15.25
CA LYS A 410 3.93 -28.64 14.17
C LYS A 410 4.79 -28.36 12.92
N ILE A 411 4.98 -27.08 12.59
CA ILE A 411 5.73 -26.67 11.39
C ILE A 411 7.17 -26.26 11.70
N GLY A 412 7.51 -26.08 12.99
CA GLY A 412 8.81 -25.57 13.39
C GLY A 412 8.99 -24.08 13.09
N CYS A 413 7.91 -23.29 13.05
CA CYS A 413 7.93 -21.87 12.71
C CYS A 413 7.92 -21.01 13.98
N GLU A 414 8.95 -20.16 14.12
CA GLU A 414 9.12 -19.34 15.32
C GLU A 414 8.48 -17.95 15.22
N LYS A 415 8.08 -17.52 14.03
CA LYS A 415 7.49 -16.20 13.78
C LYS A 415 6.18 -16.36 12.99
N ILE A 416 5.06 -16.04 13.62
CA ILE A 416 3.72 -16.18 13.04
C ILE A 416 2.93 -14.90 13.26
N ILE A 417 2.27 -14.40 12.24
CA ILE A 417 1.31 -13.30 12.36
C ILE A 417 -0.05 -13.78 11.84
N ILE A 418 -1.07 -13.61 12.66
CA ILE A 418 -2.45 -13.90 12.28
C ILE A 418 -3.19 -12.59 12.05
N THR A 419 -3.68 -12.40 10.82
CA THR A 419 -4.53 -11.26 10.49
C THR A 419 -5.97 -11.53 10.92
N ARG A 420 -6.64 -10.54 11.50
CA ARG A 420 -7.96 -10.67 12.13
C ARG A 420 -8.97 -9.65 11.59
N GLY A 421 -8.72 -9.13 10.40
CA GLY A 421 -9.57 -8.14 9.74
C GLY A 421 -9.76 -6.89 10.59
N HIS A 422 -11.01 -6.58 10.96
CA HIS A 422 -11.35 -5.41 11.79
C HIS A 422 -10.78 -5.43 13.23
N LYS A 423 -10.24 -6.57 13.68
CA LYS A 423 -9.55 -6.69 14.98
C LYS A 423 -8.04 -6.49 14.88
N GLY A 424 -7.50 -6.16 13.69
CA GLY A 424 -6.08 -5.96 13.50
C GLY A 424 -5.31 -7.27 13.30
N SER A 425 -4.21 -7.47 14.03
CA SER A 425 -3.40 -8.69 13.93
C SER A 425 -2.85 -9.14 15.29
N LEU A 426 -2.58 -10.44 15.40
CA LEU A 426 -1.88 -11.03 16.54
C LEU A 426 -0.52 -11.55 16.04
N ALA A 427 0.55 -10.94 16.51
CA ALA A 427 1.91 -11.30 16.18
C ALA A 427 2.53 -12.17 17.28
N TYR A 428 3.24 -13.21 16.87
CA TYR A 428 3.92 -14.15 17.74
C TYR A 428 5.37 -14.32 17.32
N SER A 429 6.25 -14.28 18.30
CA SER A 429 7.63 -14.74 18.20
C SER A 429 7.89 -15.67 19.37
N LYS A 430 8.56 -16.80 19.12
CA LYS A 430 8.96 -17.73 20.20
C LYS A 430 9.84 -17.03 21.25
N LYS A 431 10.60 -16.02 20.85
CA LYS A 431 11.46 -15.24 21.72
C LYS A 431 10.70 -14.21 22.56
N ASP A 432 9.78 -13.47 21.91
CA ASP A 432 9.17 -12.25 22.49
C ASP A 432 7.73 -12.47 22.96
N GLY A 433 7.14 -13.66 22.67
CA GLY A 433 5.74 -13.97 22.99
C GLY A 433 4.74 -13.35 22.03
N PHE A 434 3.57 -12.97 22.54
CA PHE A 434 2.45 -12.45 21.77
C PHE A 434 2.35 -10.93 21.88
N VAL A 435 2.00 -10.29 20.77
CA VAL A 435 1.67 -8.86 20.71
C VAL A 435 0.42 -8.67 19.86
N GLU A 436 -0.59 -8.05 20.44
CA GLU A 436 -1.80 -7.66 19.72
C GLU A 436 -1.61 -6.26 19.13
N ILE A 437 -1.90 -6.12 17.82
CA ILE A 437 -1.78 -4.86 17.10
C ILE A 437 -3.16 -4.48 16.56
N PRO A 438 -3.78 -3.37 17.03
CA PRO A 438 -5.12 -2.97 16.61
C PRO A 438 -5.17 -2.51 15.16
N VAL A 439 -6.36 -2.49 14.56
CA VAL A 439 -6.56 -1.98 13.20
C VAL A 439 -6.42 -0.45 13.16
N PHE A 440 -5.75 0.08 12.12
CA PHE A 440 -5.46 1.52 12.02
C PHE A 440 -6.44 2.30 11.15
N SER A 441 -7.36 1.64 10.45
CA SER A 441 -8.44 2.28 9.70
C SER A 441 -9.74 1.55 9.88
N LYS A 442 -10.83 2.31 10.04
CA LYS A 442 -12.21 1.77 10.03
C LYS A 442 -12.86 1.90 8.66
N GLU A 443 -12.32 2.76 7.80
CA GLU A 443 -12.80 2.93 6.44
C GLU A 443 -12.27 1.79 5.56
N ILE A 444 -13.16 1.18 4.81
CA ILE A 444 -12.88 0.05 3.93
C ILE A 444 -13.60 0.29 2.61
N VAL A 445 -12.82 0.46 1.56
CA VAL A 445 -13.31 0.53 0.18
C VAL A 445 -13.37 -0.89 -0.41
N ASP A 446 -12.27 -1.64 -0.32
CA ASP A 446 -12.20 -3.02 -0.78
C ASP A 446 -11.22 -3.85 0.07
N ARG A 447 -11.62 -5.08 0.42
CA ARG A 447 -10.78 -5.97 1.25
C ARG A 447 -9.87 -6.89 0.45
N VAL A 448 -10.08 -6.99 -0.86
CA VAL A 448 -9.34 -7.92 -1.73
C VAL A 448 -7.85 -7.57 -1.75
N GLY A 449 -7.00 -8.55 -1.52
CA GLY A 449 -5.54 -8.42 -1.53
C GLY A 449 -4.92 -7.75 -0.30
N ALA A 450 -5.70 -7.46 0.77
CA ALA A 450 -5.14 -6.85 1.98
C ALA A 450 -4.19 -7.80 2.72
N GLY A 451 -4.52 -9.09 2.80
CA GLY A 451 -3.66 -10.14 3.35
C GLY A 451 -2.38 -10.32 2.53
N ASP A 452 -2.50 -10.32 1.20
CA ASP A 452 -1.35 -10.46 0.28
C ASP A 452 -0.38 -9.28 0.41
N ALA A 453 -0.90 -8.06 0.49
CA ALA A 453 -0.11 -6.86 0.71
C ALA A 453 0.60 -6.88 2.08
N PHE A 454 -0.14 -7.23 3.14
CA PHE A 454 0.40 -7.41 4.48
C PHE A 454 1.58 -8.39 4.45
N PHE A 455 1.34 -9.60 3.95
CA PHE A 455 2.33 -10.66 3.88
C PHE A 455 3.56 -10.28 3.05
N SER A 456 3.35 -9.70 1.86
CA SER A 456 4.44 -9.33 0.95
C SER A 456 5.40 -8.30 1.54
N VAL A 457 4.87 -7.28 2.23
CA VAL A 457 5.71 -6.22 2.81
C VAL A 457 6.35 -6.65 4.14
N THR A 458 5.67 -7.48 4.94
CA THR A 458 6.19 -7.93 6.23
C THR A 458 7.25 -9.02 6.12
N SER A 459 7.19 -9.88 5.11
CA SER A 459 8.10 -11.01 4.94
C SER A 459 9.58 -10.60 4.88
N PRO A 460 10.01 -9.63 4.06
CA PRO A 460 11.40 -9.20 4.05
C PRO A 460 11.82 -8.48 5.33
N CYS A 461 10.90 -7.84 6.06
CA CYS A 461 11.19 -7.27 7.38
C CYS A 461 11.51 -8.38 8.40
N ILE A 462 10.75 -9.48 8.38
CA ILE A 462 11.03 -10.65 9.21
C ILE A 462 12.37 -11.30 8.85
N TYR A 463 12.70 -11.41 7.56
CA TYR A 463 14.01 -11.90 7.10
C TYR A 463 15.15 -11.03 7.65
N LYS A 464 15.00 -9.72 7.68
CA LYS A 464 15.98 -8.77 8.27
C LYS A 464 15.93 -8.71 9.80
N ASN A 465 15.25 -9.65 10.46
CA ASN A 465 15.14 -9.73 11.93
C ASN A 465 14.54 -8.48 12.59
N THR A 466 13.66 -7.77 11.89
CA THR A 466 12.84 -6.70 12.49
C THR A 466 11.99 -7.29 13.64
N PRO A 467 11.87 -6.64 14.81
CA PRO A 467 11.03 -7.11 15.91
C PRO A 467 9.59 -7.37 15.46
N VAL A 468 9.01 -8.49 15.90
CA VAL A 468 7.69 -8.94 15.42
C VAL A 468 6.58 -7.92 15.68
N GLU A 469 6.65 -7.16 16.76
CA GLU A 469 5.74 -6.06 17.05
C GLU A 469 5.81 -4.96 16.00
N MET A 470 7.03 -4.57 15.61
CA MET A 470 7.24 -3.56 14.56
C MET A 470 6.75 -4.08 13.20
N VAL A 471 6.96 -5.37 12.91
CA VAL A 471 6.46 -6.01 11.70
C VAL A 471 4.93 -6.00 11.67
N GLY A 472 4.28 -6.34 12.76
CA GLY A 472 2.82 -6.27 12.88
C GLY A 472 2.28 -4.84 12.70
N PHE A 473 2.96 -3.84 13.27
CA PHE A 473 2.65 -2.43 13.05
C PHE A 473 2.75 -2.05 11.57
N ILE A 474 3.86 -2.41 10.89
CA ILE A 474 4.05 -2.18 9.45
C ILE A 474 2.94 -2.86 8.65
N GLY A 475 2.65 -4.12 8.96
CA GLY A 475 1.61 -4.89 8.28
C GLY A 475 0.22 -4.28 8.42
N ASN A 476 -0.16 -3.80 9.62
CA ASN A 476 -1.44 -3.12 9.82
C ASN A 476 -1.49 -1.77 9.11
N ALA A 477 -0.38 -1.04 9.01
CA ALA A 477 -0.30 0.18 8.21
C ALA A 477 -0.48 -0.12 6.71
N VAL A 478 0.16 -1.16 6.20
CA VAL A 478 -0.02 -1.65 4.82
C VAL A 478 -1.47 -2.07 4.57
N GLY A 479 -2.06 -2.85 5.49
CA GLY A 479 -3.46 -3.28 5.40
C GLY A 479 -4.42 -2.10 5.36
N ALA A 480 -4.23 -1.10 6.23
CA ALA A 480 -5.04 0.11 6.26
C ALA A 480 -4.97 0.92 4.94
N MET A 481 -3.81 0.98 4.30
CA MET A 481 -3.67 1.63 2.99
C MET A 481 -4.31 0.79 1.88
N LYS A 482 -4.10 -0.54 1.91
CA LYS A 482 -4.57 -1.44 0.85
C LYS A 482 -6.08 -1.51 0.79
N VAL A 483 -6.79 -1.51 1.93
CA VAL A 483 -8.27 -1.54 1.94
C VAL A 483 -8.92 -0.28 1.35
N MET A 484 -8.17 0.78 1.10
CA MET A 484 -8.62 1.98 0.38
C MET A 484 -8.46 1.88 -1.15
N ILE A 485 -7.84 0.80 -1.64
CA ILE A 485 -7.58 0.56 -3.06
C ILE A 485 -8.56 -0.48 -3.57
N VAL A 486 -9.32 -0.16 -4.63
CA VAL A 486 -10.25 -1.09 -5.29
C VAL A 486 -9.45 -2.21 -5.96
N GLY A 487 -9.79 -3.45 -5.66
CA GLY A 487 -9.11 -4.63 -6.19
C GLY A 487 -7.59 -4.52 -6.04
N ASN A 488 -6.86 -4.97 -7.04
CA ASN A 488 -5.41 -4.80 -7.12
C ASN A 488 -5.00 -3.70 -8.13
N ARG A 489 -5.76 -2.59 -8.18
CA ARG A 489 -5.51 -1.45 -9.09
C ARG A 489 -4.12 -0.85 -8.92
N SER A 490 -3.58 -0.83 -7.71
CA SER A 490 -2.21 -0.41 -7.42
C SER A 490 -1.64 -1.14 -6.21
N SER A 491 -0.31 -1.19 -6.14
CA SER A 491 0.41 -1.70 -4.97
C SER A 491 0.53 -0.62 -3.89
N VAL A 492 0.75 -1.06 -2.64
CA VAL A 492 1.20 -0.15 -1.58
C VAL A 492 2.67 0.20 -1.86
N GLU A 493 2.93 1.47 -2.08
CA GLU A 493 4.26 1.97 -2.43
C GLU A 493 5.04 2.46 -1.19
N PRO A 494 6.40 2.42 -1.21
CA PRO A 494 7.22 2.81 -0.08
C PRO A 494 6.97 4.25 0.40
N VAL A 495 6.98 5.23 -0.49
CA VAL A 495 6.85 6.65 -0.11
C VAL A 495 5.50 6.96 0.54
N PRO A 496 4.34 6.55 -0.01
CA PRO A 496 3.07 6.66 0.68
C PRO A 496 3.05 5.96 2.05
N LEU A 497 3.62 4.75 2.15
CA LEU A 497 3.69 4.02 3.41
C LEU A 497 4.55 4.76 4.45
N PHE A 498 5.71 5.29 4.08
CA PHE A 498 6.57 6.06 4.98
C PHE A 498 5.85 7.30 5.52
N LYS A 499 5.13 8.02 4.66
CA LYS A 499 4.32 9.17 5.05
C LYS A 499 3.19 8.78 6.00
N TYR A 500 2.52 7.67 5.72
CA TYR A 500 1.46 7.18 6.60
C TYR A 500 2.01 6.78 7.97
N ILE A 501 3.11 6.02 8.02
CA ILE A 501 3.81 5.67 9.28
C ILE A 501 4.20 6.95 10.03
N THR A 502 4.75 7.94 9.34
CA THR A 502 5.07 9.23 9.95
C THR A 502 3.82 9.93 10.51
N THR A 503 2.69 9.81 9.82
CA THR A 503 1.40 10.37 10.28
C THR A 503 0.92 9.66 11.54
N LEU A 504 0.99 8.32 11.60
CA LEU A 504 0.58 7.53 12.77
C LEU A 504 1.45 7.77 14.00
N LEU A 505 2.74 8.03 13.79
CA LEU A 505 3.74 8.18 14.85
C LEU A 505 4.08 9.67 15.19
N LYS A 506 3.45 10.64 14.59
CA LYS A 506 3.43 12.04 15.02
C LYS A 506 2.37 12.27 16.09
#